data_1d30b9e97ef3d9ff19b87243defbac02
#
_entry.id   1d30b9e97ef3d9ff19b87243defbac02
#
_cell.length_a   1.000
_cell.length_b   1.000
_cell.length_c   1.000
_cell.angle_alpha   90.00
_cell.angle_beta   90.00
_cell.angle_gamma   90.00
#
_symmetry.space_group_name_H-M   'P 1'
#
loop_
_entity.id
_entity.type
_entity.pdbx_description
1 polymer ?
#
loop_
_entity_poly.entity_id
_entity_poly.type
_entity_poly.pdbx_seq_one_letter_code
_entity_poly.pdbx_strand_id
1 'polypeptide(L)'
;MRLPGSEKVIVGYDLGNKYAQISCYVTGSEEEIRTLSSVAGSSVYTIPLALSKRQGVNQWFYGSEAIRYAGEEEGILVENLLKLARDGEPVQIDGAPIDPVALLTLFLKRSLGLLSQVTNTERIGALMITCEELDHRMLEVLTAATEGLHLKTDQICFQSHVESFYYYNLYQPEELWRHKTILCEYGDASIRTYCMECNRHTTPVVAYMEEREFPFPVPESDEKMQEIAKKLCENQMISSVYLIGEAFSRDWMKESLR
;
A
#
# COMPACT_ATOMS: atom_id res chain seq x y z
N MET A 1 -24.02 17.02 -22.55
CA MET A 1 -24.19 17.90 -21.37
C MET A 1 -24.17 17.00 -20.15
N ARG A 2 -23.03 16.94 -19.39
CA ARG A 2 -22.93 16.11 -18.19
C ARG A 2 -23.59 16.86 -17.05
N LEU A 3 -24.39 16.19 -16.23
CA LEU A 3 -25.00 16.78 -15.04
C LEU A 3 -23.88 17.07 -14.02
N PRO A 4 -23.81 18.28 -13.46
CA PRO A 4 -22.89 18.58 -12.36
C PRO A 4 -23.22 17.67 -11.19
N GLY A 5 -22.25 16.87 -10.71
CA GLY A 5 -22.43 15.97 -9.57
C GLY A 5 -22.39 14.48 -9.88
N SER A 6 -22.18 14.07 -11.14
CA SER A 6 -22.05 12.64 -11.51
C SER A 6 -20.61 12.11 -11.43
N GLU A 7 -19.64 12.96 -11.15
CA GLU A 7 -18.24 12.57 -11.03
C GLU A 7 -18.04 11.74 -9.75
N LYS A 8 -17.48 10.57 -9.92
CA LYS A 8 -17.10 9.68 -8.83
C LYS A 8 -15.58 9.61 -8.75
N VAL A 9 -15.07 9.35 -7.57
CA VAL A 9 -13.64 9.14 -7.35
C VAL A 9 -13.37 7.65 -7.18
N ILE A 10 -12.41 7.14 -7.92
CA ILE A 10 -11.83 5.83 -7.70
C ILE A 10 -10.58 6.03 -6.87
N VAL A 11 -10.48 5.32 -5.77
CA VAL A 11 -9.39 5.44 -4.80
C VAL A 11 -8.60 4.15 -4.78
N GLY A 12 -7.29 4.24 -4.98
CA GLY A 12 -6.32 3.20 -4.68
C GLY A 12 -5.68 3.52 -3.33
N TYR A 13 -5.77 2.59 -2.41
CA TYR A 13 -5.21 2.69 -1.06
C TYR A 13 -4.21 1.56 -0.85
N ASP A 14 -2.93 1.87 -0.91
CA ASP A 14 -1.87 0.94 -0.62
C ASP A 14 -1.61 0.92 0.90
N LEU A 15 -1.82 -0.23 1.52
CA LEU A 15 -1.73 -0.45 2.96
C LEU A 15 -0.57 -1.40 3.26
N GLY A 16 0.61 -0.85 3.47
CA GLY A 16 1.79 -1.59 3.91
C GLY A 16 1.84 -1.81 5.43
N ASN A 17 2.90 -2.45 5.90
CA ASN A 17 3.08 -2.70 7.34
C ASN A 17 3.46 -1.44 8.13
N LYS A 18 4.21 -0.51 7.52
CA LYS A 18 4.70 0.72 8.16
C LYS A 18 4.11 1.99 7.59
N TYR A 19 3.72 1.97 6.33
CA TYR A 19 3.25 3.14 5.59
C TYR A 19 2.05 2.79 4.74
N ALA A 20 1.25 3.81 4.48
CA ALA A 20 0.19 3.75 3.50
C ALA A 20 0.41 4.81 2.42
N GLN A 21 -0.17 4.60 1.24
CA GLN A 21 -0.26 5.60 0.16
C GLN A 21 -1.68 5.64 -0.37
N ILE A 22 -2.10 6.83 -0.82
CA ILE A 22 -3.43 7.03 -1.39
C ILE A 22 -3.28 7.67 -2.76
N SER A 23 -3.81 7.02 -3.77
CA SER A 23 -3.94 7.56 -5.12
C SER A 23 -5.41 7.65 -5.49
N CYS A 24 -5.77 8.61 -6.34
CA CYS A 24 -7.14 8.76 -6.79
C CYS A 24 -7.24 9.18 -8.25
N TYR A 25 -8.37 8.82 -8.85
CA TYR A 25 -8.77 9.20 -10.20
C TYR A 25 -10.22 9.70 -10.18
N VAL A 26 -10.46 10.87 -10.76
CA VAL A 26 -11.80 11.43 -10.89
C VAL A 26 -12.40 10.96 -12.22
N THR A 27 -13.49 10.19 -12.16
CA THR A 27 -14.11 9.64 -13.37
C THR A 27 -14.61 10.75 -14.29
N GLY A 28 -14.16 10.67 -15.57
CA GLY A 28 -14.55 11.64 -16.59
C GLY A 28 -13.76 12.95 -16.57
N SER A 29 -12.76 13.08 -15.73
CA SER A 29 -11.75 14.13 -15.87
C SER A 29 -10.72 13.75 -16.95
N GLU A 30 -10.06 14.74 -17.55
CA GLU A 30 -8.87 14.54 -18.38
C GLU A 30 -7.59 14.46 -17.54
N GLU A 31 -7.74 14.54 -16.22
CA GLU A 31 -6.62 14.52 -15.28
C GLU A 31 -6.11 13.09 -15.10
N GLU A 32 -4.80 12.97 -14.98
CA GLU A 32 -4.14 11.70 -14.66
C GLU A 32 -4.40 11.27 -13.21
N ILE A 33 -4.05 10.01 -12.89
CA ILE A 33 -4.07 9.50 -11.52
C ILE A 33 -3.16 10.39 -10.66
N ARG A 34 -3.68 10.80 -9.50
CA ARG A 34 -2.94 11.61 -8.52
C ARG A 34 -2.66 10.79 -7.28
N THR A 35 -1.40 10.78 -6.85
CA THR A 35 -1.03 10.33 -5.51
C THR A 35 -1.12 11.52 -4.55
N LEU A 36 -1.79 11.34 -3.42
CA LEU A 36 -2.05 12.40 -2.46
C LEU A 36 -0.85 12.60 -1.52
N SER A 37 -0.47 13.85 -1.33
CA SER A 37 0.57 14.17 -0.34
C SER A 37 0.00 14.15 1.08
N SER A 38 0.69 13.51 2.00
CA SER A 38 0.35 13.49 3.43
C SER A 38 0.58 14.84 4.11
N VAL A 39 1.40 15.71 3.48
CA VAL A 39 1.71 17.07 3.97
C VAL A 39 1.33 18.07 2.91
N ALA A 40 0.45 18.99 3.27
CA ALA A 40 -0.05 20.02 2.34
C ALA A 40 1.11 20.84 1.74
N GLY A 41 1.10 21.01 0.42
CA GLY A 41 2.10 21.78 -0.31
C GLY A 41 3.46 21.12 -0.47
N SER A 42 3.58 19.81 -0.15
CA SER A 42 4.80 19.02 -0.31
C SER A 42 4.57 17.82 -1.22
N SER A 43 5.66 17.08 -1.51
CA SER A 43 5.63 15.83 -2.27
C SER A 43 5.93 14.61 -1.36
N VAL A 44 5.32 14.58 -0.17
CA VAL A 44 5.44 13.45 0.77
C VAL A 44 4.22 12.56 0.61
N TYR A 45 4.36 11.46 -0.12
CA TYR A 45 3.25 10.59 -0.48
C TYR A 45 3.05 9.41 0.48
N THR A 46 4.02 9.12 1.34
CA THR A 46 3.92 8.09 2.37
C THR A 46 3.25 8.63 3.63
N ILE A 47 2.35 7.85 4.19
CA ILE A 47 1.64 8.13 5.44
C ILE A 47 2.09 7.07 6.45
N PRO A 48 2.87 7.41 7.48
CA PRO A 48 3.23 6.44 8.52
C PRO A 48 1.99 5.76 9.11
N LEU A 49 2.02 4.44 9.24
CA LEU A 49 0.91 3.64 9.78
C LEU A 49 0.90 3.72 11.32
N ALA A 50 0.69 4.92 11.81
CA ALA A 50 0.77 5.27 13.22
C ALA A 50 -0.42 6.12 13.66
N LEU A 51 -0.87 5.87 14.88
CA LEU A 51 -1.82 6.70 15.62
C LEU A 51 -1.16 7.16 16.92
N SER A 52 -1.49 8.34 17.39
CA SER A 52 -1.21 8.70 18.79
C SER A 52 -2.45 9.30 19.45
N LYS A 53 -2.61 8.98 20.73
CA LYS A 53 -3.70 9.49 21.55
C LYS A 53 -3.12 10.39 22.64
N ARG A 54 -3.71 11.57 22.82
CA ARG A 54 -3.40 12.41 23.97
C ARG A 54 -3.89 11.75 25.24
N GLN A 55 -3.01 11.64 26.25
CA GLN A 55 -3.33 11.02 27.52
C GLN A 55 -4.49 11.74 28.22
N GLY A 56 -5.45 10.96 28.72
CA GLY A 56 -6.61 11.48 29.44
C GLY A 56 -7.66 12.21 28.58
N VAL A 57 -7.45 12.37 27.26
CA VAL A 57 -8.35 13.08 26.35
C VAL A 57 -8.63 12.23 25.10
N ASN A 58 -9.87 12.28 24.60
CA ASN A 58 -10.21 11.57 23.36
C ASN A 58 -9.80 12.40 22.11
N GLN A 59 -8.50 12.68 22.02
CA GLN A 59 -7.91 13.37 20.88
C GLN A 59 -6.87 12.46 20.23
N TRP A 60 -7.01 12.24 18.92
CA TRP A 60 -6.18 11.34 18.14
C TRP A 60 -5.50 12.07 16.98
N PHE A 61 -4.25 11.71 16.76
CA PHE A 61 -3.44 12.11 15.61
C PHE A 61 -3.09 10.88 14.78
N TYR A 62 -2.73 11.06 13.50
CA TYR A 62 -2.35 9.97 12.61
C TYR A 62 -1.15 10.36 11.74
N GLY A 63 -0.48 9.34 11.20
CA GLY A 63 0.66 9.53 10.31
C GLY A 63 1.84 10.22 10.97
N SER A 64 2.52 11.10 10.24
CA SER A 64 3.68 11.85 10.74
C SER A 64 3.34 12.76 11.92
N GLU A 65 2.10 13.27 11.98
CA GLU A 65 1.64 14.06 13.12
C GLU A 65 1.56 13.23 14.39
N ALA A 66 1.13 11.96 14.30
CA ALA A 66 1.08 11.05 15.44
C ALA A 66 2.48 10.80 16.02
N ILE A 67 3.47 10.55 15.15
CA ILE A 67 4.85 10.32 15.57
C ILE A 67 5.44 11.57 16.23
N ARG A 68 5.24 12.75 15.60
CA ARG A 68 5.72 14.02 16.14
C ARG A 68 5.09 14.29 17.50
N TYR A 69 3.79 14.17 17.62
CA TYR A 69 3.06 14.46 18.85
C TYR A 69 3.49 13.53 20.00
N ALA A 70 3.66 12.25 19.73
CA ALA A 70 4.13 11.28 20.71
C ALA A 70 5.58 11.55 21.17
N GLY A 71 6.42 12.18 20.33
CA GLY A 71 7.79 12.55 20.67
C GLY A 71 7.94 13.88 21.42
N GLU A 72 7.01 14.82 21.21
CA GLU A 72 7.05 16.17 21.81
C GLU A 72 6.22 16.27 23.10
N GLU A 73 5.17 15.48 23.24
CA GLU A 73 4.24 15.50 24.36
C GLU A 73 4.02 14.07 24.90
N GLU A 74 3.38 13.94 26.06
CA GLU A 74 3.01 12.64 26.64
C GLU A 74 1.87 11.99 25.86
N GLY A 75 2.11 11.65 24.60
CA GLY A 75 1.18 10.94 23.72
C GLY A 75 1.43 9.43 23.75
N ILE A 76 0.35 8.65 23.72
CA ILE A 76 0.44 7.19 23.60
C ILE A 76 0.52 6.86 22.10
N LEU A 77 1.69 6.43 21.64
CA LEU A 77 1.92 6.02 20.25
C LEU A 77 1.49 4.58 20.05
N VAL A 78 0.79 4.33 18.94
CA VAL A 78 0.41 3.00 18.45
C VAL A 78 0.87 2.87 17.00
N GLU A 79 1.78 1.95 16.77
CA GLU A 79 2.33 1.61 15.45
C GLU A 79 1.96 0.18 15.05
N ASN A 80 2.33 -0.24 13.85
CA ASN A 80 2.07 -1.58 13.32
C ASN A 80 0.57 -1.95 13.34
N LEU A 81 -0.30 -1.01 13.04
CA LEU A 81 -1.75 -1.15 13.13
C LEU A 81 -2.29 -2.35 12.36
N LEU A 82 -1.74 -2.64 11.18
CA LEU A 82 -2.16 -3.78 10.36
C LEU A 82 -1.84 -5.11 11.06
N LYS A 83 -0.63 -5.23 11.61
CA LYS A 83 -0.21 -6.41 12.36
C LYS A 83 -1.05 -6.58 13.64
N LEU A 84 -1.25 -5.51 14.40
CA LEU A 84 -2.08 -5.55 15.61
C LEU A 84 -3.50 -6.00 15.30
N ALA A 85 -4.10 -5.47 14.21
CA ALA A 85 -5.43 -5.88 13.78
C ALA A 85 -5.50 -7.35 13.36
N ARG A 86 -4.43 -7.85 12.70
CA ARG A 86 -4.32 -9.27 12.32
C ARG A 86 -4.16 -10.19 13.52
N ASP A 87 -3.35 -9.79 14.51
CA ASP A 87 -3.12 -10.56 15.74
C ASP A 87 -4.39 -10.58 16.60
N GLY A 88 -5.17 -9.51 16.61
CA GLY A 88 -6.47 -9.42 17.27
C GLY A 88 -6.42 -9.20 18.79
N GLU A 89 -5.22 -9.02 19.37
CA GLU A 89 -5.04 -8.79 20.79
C GLU A 89 -5.35 -7.32 21.14
N PRO A 90 -6.21 -7.04 22.14
CA PRO A 90 -6.54 -5.68 22.54
C PRO A 90 -5.33 -4.86 22.95
N VAL A 91 -5.25 -3.61 22.46
CA VAL A 91 -4.19 -2.66 22.79
C VAL A 91 -4.58 -1.86 24.02
N GLN A 92 -3.73 -1.82 25.05
CA GLN A 92 -3.97 -1.04 26.27
C GLN A 92 -3.65 0.43 26.04
N ILE A 93 -4.67 1.29 26.09
CA ILE A 93 -4.54 2.74 25.92
C ILE A 93 -5.29 3.45 27.03
N ASP A 94 -4.59 4.31 27.80
CA ASP A 94 -5.15 4.97 29.00
C ASP A 94 -5.80 3.98 30.00
N GLY A 95 -5.25 2.78 30.14
CA GLY A 95 -5.76 1.75 31.04
C GLY A 95 -7.03 1.03 30.54
N ALA A 96 -7.47 1.32 29.31
CA ALA A 96 -8.60 0.64 28.67
C ALA A 96 -8.13 -0.25 27.51
N PRO A 97 -8.69 -1.46 27.36
CA PRO A 97 -8.43 -2.29 26.18
C PRO A 97 -9.19 -1.73 24.98
N ILE A 98 -8.48 -1.50 23.88
CA ILE A 98 -9.05 -1.02 22.62
C ILE A 98 -8.86 -2.11 21.56
N ASP A 99 -9.92 -2.35 20.78
CA ASP A 99 -9.90 -3.26 19.65
C ASP A 99 -8.94 -2.73 18.56
N PRO A 100 -7.92 -3.50 18.15
CA PRO A 100 -6.99 -3.08 17.14
C PRO A 100 -7.63 -2.89 15.75
N VAL A 101 -8.74 -3.58 15.44
CA VAL A 101 -9.51 -3.34 14.20
C VAL A 101 -10.14 -1.94 14.24
N ALA A 102 -10.64 -1.49 15.40
CA ALA A 102 -11.16 -0.14 15.54
C ALA A 102 -10.05 0.94 15.38
N LEU A 103 -8.82 0.65 15.82
CA LEU A 103 -7.69 1.53 15.58
C LEU A 103 -7.33 1.60 14.08
N LEU A 104 -7.32 0.49 13.39
CA LEU A 104 -7.10 0.46 11.94
C LEU A 104 -8.22 1.23 11.21
N THR A 105 -9.48 1.04 11.59
CA THR A 105 -10.63 1.81 11.08
C THR A 105 -10.44 3.31 11.26
N LEU A 106 -10.00 3.73 12.44
CA LEU A 106 -9.72 5.14 12.74
C LEU A 106 -8.64 5.70 11.82
N PHE A 107 -7.56 4.95 11.61
CA PHE A 107 -6.47 5.33 10.70
C PHE A 107 -6.96 5.47 9.26
N LEU A 108 -7.67 4.46 8.73
CA LEU A 108 -8.24 4.49 7.38
C LEU A 108 -9.16 5.70 7.21
N LYS A 109 -10.06 5.93 8.15
CA LYS A 109 -10.99 7.05 8.11
C LYS A 109 -10.28 8.41 8.12
N ARG A 110 -9.23 8.56 8.93
CA ARG A 110 -8.46 9.81 9.03
C ARG A 110 -7.65 10.06 7.78
N SER A 111 -6.93 9.06 7.29
CA SER A 111 -6.09 9.19 6.11
C SER A 111 -6.89 9.39 4.82
N LEU A 112 -8.06 8.76 4.67
CA LEU A 112 -8.99 9.05 3.57
C LEU A 112 -9.49 10.50 3.57
N GLY A 113 -9.41 11.21 4.69
CA GLY A 113 -9.66 12.64 4.74
C GLY A 113 -8.77 13.49 3.81
N LEU A 114 -7.60 12.94 3.41
CA LEU A 114 -6.72 13.58 2.40
C LEU A 114 -7.40 13.74 1.04
N LEU A 115 -8.42 12.94 0.73
CA LEU A 115 -9.23 13.11 -0.50
C LEU A 115 -9.90 14.48 -0.57
N SER A 116 -10.07 15.18 0.54
CA SER A 116 -10.58 16.56 0.55
C SER A 116 -9.71 17.53 -0.26
N GLN A 117 -8.45 17.18 -0.56
CA GLN A 117 -7.56 17.95 -1.45
C GLN A 117 -8.04 17.92 -2.92
N VAL A 118 -8.80 16.91 -3.31
CA VAL A 118 -9.26 16.69 -4.68
C VAL A 118 -10.78 16.69 -4.76
N THR A 119 -11.45 16.10 -3.78
CA THR A 119 -12.89 15.91 -3.79
C THR A 119 -13.45 15.67 -2.38
N ASN A 120 -14.76 15.51 -2.31
CA ASN A 120 -15.45 15.09 -1.11
C ASN A 120 -15.45 13.55 -1.01
N THR A 121 -15.21 12.99 0.20
CA THR A 121 -15.25 11.55 0.46
C THR A 121 -16.60 10.90 0.16
N GLU A 122 -17.70 11.65 0.22
CA GLU A 122 -19.04 11.17 -0.16
C GLU A 122 -19.16 10.76 -1.63
N ARG A 123 -18.20 11.17 -2.47
CA ARG A 123 -18.15 10.84 -3.90
C ARG A 123 -17.31 9.61 -4.24
N ILE A 124 -16.80 8.87 -3.27
CA ILE A 124 -16.05 7.63 -3.54
C ILE A 124 -16.97 6.67 -4.28
N GLY A 125 -16.61 6.37 -5.52
CA GLY A 125 -17.30 5.39 -6.36
C GLY A 125 -16.77 3.98 -6.18
N ALA A 126 -15.46 3.86 -5.94
CA ALA A 126 -14.78 2.61 -5.61
C ALA A 126 -13.56 2.90 -4.75
N LEU A 127 -13.28 2.01 -3.80
CA LEU A 127 -12.08 1.97 -2.97
C LEU A 127 -11.43 0.61 -3.15
N MET A 128 -10.22 0.60 -3.72
CA MET A 128 -9.37 -0.58 -3.78
C MET A 128 -8.32 -0.47 -2.69
N ILE A 129 -8.31 -1.40 -1.75
CA ILE A 129 -7.26 -1.51 -0.73
C ILE A 129 -6.32 -2.64 -1.14
N THR A 130 -5.02 -2.31 -1.23
CA THR A 130 -3.98 -3.29 -1.55
C THR A 130 -3.09 -3.53 -0.33
N CYS A 131 -2.62 -4.76 -0.16
CA CYS A 131 -1.67 -5.13 0.88
C CYS A 131 -0.72 -6.22 0.39
N GLU A 132 0.36 -6.43 1.12
CA GLU A 132 1.40 -7.42 0.78
C GLU A 132 0.81 -8.83 0.72
N GLU A 133 0.14 -9.26 1.77
CA GLU A 133 -0.49 -10.58 1.88
C GLU A 133 -1.99 -10.45 2.13
N LEU A 134 -2.77 -11.08 1.27
CA LEU A 134 -4.24 -11.08 1.34
C LEU A 134 -4.74 -12.51 1.57
N ASP A 135 -4.49 -13.05 2.76
CA ASP A 135 -5.05 -14.31 3.22
C ASP A 135 -6.47 -14.14 3.81
N HIS A 136 -7.09 -15.25 4.18
CA HIS A 136 -8.45 -15.23 4.75
C HIS A 136 -8.55 -14.34 5.99
N ARG A 137 -7.55 -14.41 6.88
CA ARG A 137 -7.53 -13.60 8.11
C ARG A 137 -7.42 -12.11 7.80
N MET A 138 -6.57 -11.74 6.83
CA MET A 138 -6.44 -10.35 6.42
C MET A 138 -7.73 -9.82 5.76
N LEU A 139 -8.41 -10.65 4.96
CA LEU A 139 -9.72 -10.30 4.38
C LEU A 139 -10.77 -10.02 5.47
N GLU A 140 -10.83 -10.83 6.52
CA GLU A 140 -11.73 -10.59 7.66
C GLU A 140 -11.42 -9.26 8.35
N VAL A 141 -10.13 -9.00 8.62
CA VAL A 141 -9.67 -7.76 9.26
C VAL A 141 -10.00 -6.53 8.42
N LEU A 142 -9.67 -6.55 7.13
CA LEU A 142 -9.94 -5.44 6.23
C LEU A 142 -11.43 -5.21 6.02
N THR A 143 -12.22 -6.27 5.92
CA THR A 143 -13.68 -6.18 5.83
C THR A 143 -14.24 -5.49 7.07
N ALA A 144 -13.88 -5.95 8.27
CA ALA A 144 -14.32 -5.35 9.51
C ALA A 144 -13.84 -3.88 9.67
N ALA A 145 -12.59 -3.60 9.30
CA ALA A 145 -12.04 -2.23 9.38
C ALA A 145 -12.73 -1.26 8.42
N THR A 146 -13.23 -1.74 7.29
CA THR A 146 -13.90 -0.89 6.28
C THR A 146 -15.38 -0.66 6.56
N GLU A 147 -16.04 -1.44 7.38
CA GLU A 147 -17.44 -1.22 7.79
C GLU A 147 -17.65 0.19 8.38
N GLY A 148 -16.68 0.70 9.13
CA GLY A 148 -16.71 2.05 9.71
C GLY A 148 -16.52 3.21 8.72
N LEU A 149 -16.24 2.94 7.44
CA LEU A 149 -16.03 3.97 6.41
C LEU A 149 -17.33 4.50 5.79
N HIS A 150 -18.47 3.88 6.10
CA HIS A 150 -19.78 4.21 5.53
C HIS A 150 -19.86 4.11 3.99
N LEU A 151 -19.03 3.28 3.38
CA LEU A 151 -19.10 2.91 1.98
C LEU A 151 -19.95 1.65 1.82
N LYS A 152 -20.56 1.47 0.66
CA LYS A 152 -21.28 0.25 0.34
C LYS A 152 -20.30 -0.88 0.05
N THR A 153 -20.68 -2.10 0.36
CA THR A 153 -19.83 -3.29 0.13
C THR A 153 -19.40 -3.44 -1.34
N ASP A 154 -20.25 -3.07 -2.28
CA ASP A 154 -19.95 -3.11 -3.72
C ASP A 154 -19.00 -2.00 -4.19
N GLN A 155 -18.67 -1.06 -3.33
CA GLN A 155 -17.67 -0.01 -3.58
C GLN A 155 -16.27 -0.36 -3.05
N ILE A 156 -16.12 -1.44 -2.29
CA ILE A 156 -14.87 -1.83 -1.65
C ILE A 156 -14.34 -3.10 -2.28
N CYS A 157 -13.08 -3.07 -2.68
CA CYS A 157 -12.37 -4.23 -3.20
C CYS A 157 -11.01 -4.36 -2.49
N PHE A 158 -10.52 -5.60 -2.40
CA PHE A 158 -9.21 -5.91 -1.83
C PHE A 158 -8.37 -6.65 -2.86
N GLN A 159 -7.08 -6.35 -2.92
CA GLN A 159 -6.10 -7.03 -3.77
C GLN A 159 -4.78 -7.21 -3.03
N SER A 160 -4.02 -8.26 -3.37
CA SER A 160 -2.62 -8.34 -2.99
C SER A 160 -1.77 -7.41 -3.88
N HIS A 161 -0.55 -7.07 -3.44
CA HIS A 161 0.41 -6.34 -4.28
C HIS A 161 0.70 -7.10 -5.58
N VAL A 162 0.81 -8.42 -5.50
CA VAL A 162 1.06 -9.30 -6.66
C VAL A 162 -0.09 -9.26 -7.67
N GLU A 163 -1.34 -9.30 -7.19
CA GLU A 163 -2.51 -9.19 -8.05
C GLU A 163 -2.60 -7.80 -8.69
N SER A 164 -2.32 -6.75 -7.94
CA SER A 164 -2.27 -5.38 -8.44
C SER A 164 -1.18 -5.22 -9.50
N PHE A 165 -0.01 -5.85 -9.29
CA PHE A 165 1.07 -5.90 -10.26
C PHE A 165 0.66 -6.60 -11.55
N TYR A 166 -0.06 -7.72 -11.47
CA TYR A 166 -0.58 -8.43 -12.64
C TYR A 166 -1.45 -7.51 -13.50
N TYR A 167 -2.43 -6.85 -12.90
CA TYR A 167 -3.29 -5.93 -13.65
C TYR A 167 -2.52 -4.73 -14.17
N TYR A 168 -1.66 -4.12 -13.37
CA TYR A 168 -0.83 -3.02 -13.82
C TYR A 168 0.00 -3.40 -15.05
N ASN A 169 0.62 -4.58 -15.03
CA ASN A 169 1.48 -5.06 -16.09
C ASN A 169 0.72 -5.26 -17.41
N LEU A 170 -0.51 -5.80 -17.35
CA LEU A 170 -1.34 -6.00 -18.53
C LEU A 170 -1.76 -4.69 -19.21
N TYR A 171 -1.81 -3.59 -18.47
CA TYR A 171 -2.10 -2.26 -19.03
C TYR A 171 -0.87 -1.54 -19.60
N GLN A 172 0.32 -2.09 -19.39
CA GLN A 172 1.53 -1.56 -19.98
C GLN A 172 1.68 -1.97 -21.46
N PRO A 173 2.50 -1.24 -22.25
CA PRO A 173 2.89 -1.69 -23.59
C PRO A 173 3.41 -3.13 -23.59
N GLU A 174 3.03 -3.90 -24.61
CA GLU A 174 3.34 -5.34 -24.67
C GLU A 174 4.83 -5.64 -24.54
N GLU A 175 5.69 -4.76 -25.00
CA GLU A 175 7.14 -4.90 -24.92
C GLU A 175 7.63 -5.06 -23.47
N LEU A 176 6.93 -4.44 -22.51
CA LEU A 176 7.29 -4.50 -21.08
C LEU A 176 6.88 -5.81 -20.39
N TRP A 177 6.04 -6.63 -21.04
CA TRP A 177 5.59 -7.92 -20.49
C TRP A 177 5.57 -9.06 -21.52
N ARG A 178 6.27 -8.87 -22.65
CA ARG A 178 6.37 -9.88 -23.73
C ARG A 178 7.01 -11.18 -23.25
N HIS A 179 8.01 -11.05 -22.40
CA HIS A 179 8.70 -12.14 -21.72
C HIS A 179 8.37 -12.10 -20.24
N LYS A 180 9.26 -12.60 -19.39
CA LYS A 180 9.08 -12.54 -17.94
C LYS A 180 9.18 -11.11 -17.43
N THR A 181 8.34 -10.79 -16.48
CA THR A 181 8.40 -9.56 -15.69
C THR A 181 8.66 -9.91 -14.24
N ILE A 182 9.42 -9.09 -13.55
CA ILE A 182 9.78 -9.34 -12.17
C ILE A 182 9.28 -8.18 -11.30
N LEU A 183 8.53 -8.51 -10.25
CA LEU A 183 8.25 -7.60 -9.15
C LEU A 183 9.22 -7.95 -8.02
N CYS A 184 9.99 -6.98 -7.56
CA CYS A 184 10.83 -7.09 -6.37
C CYS A 184 10.20 -6.25 -5.25
N GLU A 185 9.79 -6.90 -4.18
CA GLU A 185 9.24 -6.28 -2.99
C GLU A 185 10.27 -6.33 -1.85
N TYR A 186 10.68 -5.15 -1.39
CA TYR A 186 11.67 -5.04 -0.31
C TYR A 186 10.94 -4.91 1.02
N GLY A 187 10.82 -6.02 1.72
CA GLY A 187 10.28 -6.10 3.07
C GLY A 187 11.31 -5.77 4.16
N ASP A 188 10.90 -5.88 5.41
CA ASP A 188 11.78 -5.61 6.56
C ASP A 188 12.86 -6.67 6.79
N ALA A 189 12.58 -7.92 6.43
CA ALA A 189 13.43 -9.09 6.70
C ALA A 189 13.94 -9.79 5.44
N SER A 190 13.38 -9.49 4.28
CA SER A 190 13.70 -10.17 3.03
C SER A 190 13.35 -9.31 1.81
N ILE A 191 13.91 -9.69 0.66
CA ILE A 191 13.37 -9.32 -0.65
C ILE A 191 12.54 -10.49 -1.15
N ARG A 192 11.27 -10.25 -1.45
CA ARG A 192 10.43 -11.18 -2.22
C ARG A 192 10.45 -10.79 -3.68
N THR A 193 10.51 -11.78 -4.53
CA THR A 193 10.47 -11.57 -5.97
C THR A 193 9.40 -12.45 -6.58
N TYR A 194 8.60 -11.83 -7.43
CA TYR A 194 7.54 -12.51 -8.17
C TYR A 194 7.87 -12.44 -9.65
N CYS A 195 8.27 -13.58 -10.21
CA CYS A 195 8.55 -13.69 -11.63
C CYS A 195 7.28 -14.12 -12.36
N MET A 196 6.75 -13.23 -13.18
CA MET A 196 5.49 -13.44 -13.90
C MET A 196 5.72 -13.65 -15.38
N GLU A 197 5.05 -14.66 -15.94
CA GLU A 197 4.99 -14.94 -17.38
C GLU A 197 3.51 -15.01 -17.82
N CYS A 198 3.10 -14.12 -18.73
CA CYS A 198 1.73 -14.02 -19.20
C CYS A 198 1.50 -14.90 -20.44
N ASN A 199 0.49 -15.76 -20.41
CA ASN A 199 0.04 -16.50 -21.57
C ASN A 199 -0.97 -15.68 -22.37
N ARG A 200 -0.54 -15.17 -23.53
CA ARG A 200 -1.34 -14.31 -24.42
C ARG A 200 -2.30 -15.08 -25.31
N HIS A 201 -2.18 -16.40 -25.37
CA HIS A 201 -3.03 -17.24 -26.21
C HIS A 201 -4.34 -17.63 -25.51
N THR A 202 -4.54 -17.19 -24.28
CA THR A 202 -5.76 -17.43 -23.50
C THR A 202 -6.60 -16.15 -23.35
N THR A 203 -7.90 -16.31 -23.20
CA THR A 203 -8.83 -15.21 -22.89
C THR A 203 -9.71 -15.65 -21.72
N PRO A 204 -9.58 -15.02 -20.54
CA PRO A 204 -8.64 -13.94 -20.20
C PRO A 204 -7.18 -14.40 -20.25
N VAL A 205 -6.28 -13.43 -20.31
CA VAL A 205 -4.84 -13.70 -20.18
C VAL A 205 -4.57 -14.37 -18.84
N VAL A 206 -3.83 -15.46 -18.86
CA VAL A 206 -3.44 -16.19 -17.63
C VAL A 206 -1.96 -15.95 -17.37
N ALA A 207 -1.61 -15.63 -16.13
CA ALA A 207 -0.23 -15.49 -15.70
C ALA A 207 0.21 -16.72 -14.91
N TYR A 208 1.41 -17.19 -15.21
CA TYR A 208 2.16 -18.07 -14.32
C TYR A 208 3.09 -17.22 -13.47
N MET A 209 3.18 -17.52 -12.18
CA MET A 209 3.97 -16.75 -11.24
C MET A 209 4.84 -17.67 -10.39
N GLU A 210 6.13 -17.33 -10.29
CA GLU A 210 7.09 -17.99 -9.43
C GLU A 210 7.54 -16.99 -8.37
N GLU A 211 7.35 -17.36 -7.11
CA GLU A 211 7.80 -16.58 -5.96
C GLU A 211 9.15 -17.10 -5.46
N ARG A 212 10.06 -16.17 -5.12
CA ARG A 212 11.31 -16.47 -4.43
C ARG A 212 11.55 -15.46 -3.32
N GLU A 213 12.04 -15.93 -2.20
CA GLU A 213 12.41 -15.11 -1.06
C GLU A 213 13.92 -15.16 -0.83
N PHE A 214 14.51 -13.98 -0.62
CA PHE A 214 15.92 -13.82 -0.28
C PHE A 214 16.01 -13.21 1.12
N PRO A 215 16.19 -14.05 2.17
CA PRO A 215 16.26 -13.56 3.54
C PRO A 215 17.52 -12.73 3.78
N PHE A 216 17.41 -11.75 4.68
CA PHE A 216 18.52 -10.91 5.09
C PHE A 216 18.97 -11.22 6.52
N PRO A 217 20.19 -10.77 6.92
CA PRO A 217 20.40 -9.36 7.27
C PRO A 217 20.45 -8.47 6.03
N VAL A 218 19.74 -7.34 6.11
CA VAL A 218 19.64 -6.35 5.03
C VAL A 218 21.03 -6.09 4.48
N PRO A 219 21.30 -6.37 3.20
CA PRO A 219 22.59 -6.04 2.65
C PRO A 219 22.69 -4.52 2.54
N GLU A 220 23.64 -3.97 3.24
CA GLU A 220 24.07 -2.60 3.02
C GLU A 220 25.12 -2.54 1.90
N SER A 221 25.23 -3.56 1.06
CA SER A 221 26.24 -3.65 0.03
C SER A 221 25.66 -3.96 -1.34
N ASP A 222 26.15 -3.25 -2.34
CA ASP A 222 25.91 -3.45 -3.76
C ASP A 222 26.14 -4.88 -4.22
N GLU A 223 27.15 -5.56 -3.65
CA GLU A 223 27.55 -6.91 -4.03
C GLU A 223 26.40 -7.93 -3.86
N LYS A 224 25.65 -7.83 -2.78
CA LYS A 224 24.56 -8.74 -2.50
C LYS A 224 23.34 -8.49 -3.39
N MET A 225 23.05 -7.22 -3.71
CA MET A 225 22.01 -6.87 -4.67
C MET A 225 22.36 -7.33 -6.08
N GLN A 226 23.63 -7.19 -6.48
CA GLN A 226 24.11 -7.73 -7.76
C GLN A 226 24.01 -9.25 -7.80
N GLU A 227 24.30 -9.97 -6.70
CA GLU A 227 24.14 -11.42 -6.61
C GLU A 227 22.66 -11.82 -6.78
N ILE A 228 21.73 -11.12 -6.12
CA ILE A 228 20.29 -11.35 -6.26
C ILE A 228 19.85 -11.07 -7.70
N ALA A 229 20.21 -9.94 -8.26
CA ALA A 229 19.88 -9.58 -9.63
C ALA A 229 20.41 -10.61 -10.64
N LYS A 230 21.65 -11.07 -10.46
CA LYS A 230 22.23 -12.13 -11.30
C LYS A 230 21.45 -13.43 -11.22
N LYS A 231 21.08 -13.88 -10.00
CA LYS A 231 20.26 -15.10 -9.81
C LYS A 231 18.88 -14.98 -10.45
N LEU A 232 18.26 -13.79 -10.39
CA LEU A 232 16.95 -13.54 -10.99
C LEU A 232 17.00 -13.53 -12.52
N CYS A 233 18.06 -13.01 -13.11
CA CYS A 233 18.20 -12.82 -14.56
C CYS A 233 18.88 -14.00 -15.25
N GLU A 234 19.44 -14.97 -14.49
CA GLU A 234 20.23 -16.05 -15.07
C GLU A 234 19.39 -16.96 -15.98
N ASN A 235 19.81 -17.07 -17.24
CA ASN A 235 19.17 -17.87 -18.30
C ASN A 235 17.70 -17.56 -18.56
N GLN A 236 17.26 -16.32 -18.30
CA GLN A 236 15.89 -15.88 -18.55
C GLN A 236 15.83 -14.63 -19.42
N MET A 237 14.82 -14.58 -20.28
CA MET A 237 14.51 -13.35 -21.02
C MET A 237 13.53 -12.52 -20.16
N ILE A 238 14.01 -11.36 -19.69
CA ILE A 238 13.23 -10.46 -18.83
C ILE A 238 12.91 -9.20 -19.64
N SER A 239 11.63 -8.83 -19.64
CA SER A 239 11.14 -7.63 -20.30
C SER A 239 11.22 -6.41 -19.39
N SER A 240 10.90 -6.58 -18.09
CA SER A 240 10.92 -5.48 -17.14
C SER A 240 11.09 -5.97 -15.70
N VAL A 241 11.61 -5.07 -14.84
CA VAL A 241 11.73 -5.27 -13.41
C VAL A 241 11.09 -4.08 -12.69
N TYR A 242 10.19 -4.36 -11.78
CA TYR A 242 9.51 -3.37 -10.95
C TYR A 242 9.97 -3.49 -9.51
N LEU A 243 10.20 -2.37 -8.87
CA LEU A 243 10.73 -2.29 -7.52
C LEU A 243 9.71 -1.60 -6.63
N ILE A 244 9.28 -2.26 -5.56
CA ILE A 244 8.39 -1.69 -4.56
C ILE A 244 9.01 -1.84 -3.16
N GLY A 245 8.62 -0.96 -2.25
CA GLY A 245 9.16 -0.90 -0.89
C GLY A 245 10.11 0.27 -0.69
N GLU A 246 10.08 0.84 0.52
CA GLU A 246 10.85 2.05 0.86
C GLU A 246 12.36 1.89 0.75
N ALA A 247 12.86 0.68 1.02
CA ALA A 247 14.29 0.44 0.99
C ALA A 247 14.92 0.70 -0.39
N PHE A 248 14.17 0.56 -1.49
CA PHE A 248 14.64 0.90 -2.82
C PHE A 248 14.79 2.41 -3.06
N SER A 249 14.28 3.26 -2.18
CA SER A 249 14.46 4.72 -2.27
C SER A 249 15.82 5.21 -1.74
N ARG A 250 16.58 4.36 -1.04
CA ARG A 250 17.90 4.69 -0.50
C ARG A 250 18.90 4.98 -1.62
N ASP A 251 19.77 5.96 -1.41
CA ASP A 251 20.66 6.46 -2.47
C ASP A 251 21.60 5.38 -3.02
N TRP A 252 22.20 4.55 -2.17
CA TRP A 252 23.05 3.45 -2.60
C TRP A 252 22.32 2.40 -3.44
N MET A 253 21.01 2.13 -3.14
CA MET A 253 20.18 1.24 -3.93
C MET A 253 19.93 1.80 -5.34
N LYS A 254 19.67 3.11 -5.46
CA LYS A 254 19.48 3.76 -6.76
C LYS A 254 20.75 3.72 -7.61
N GLU A 255 21.92 3.73 -6.98
CA GLU A 255 23.21 3.59 -7.68
C GLU A 255 23.46 2.16 -8.14
N SER A 256 23.13 1.15 -7.32
CA SER A 256 23.30 -0.28 -7.65
C SER A 256 22.39 -0.78 -8.76
N LEU A 257 21.26 -0.13 -8.99
CA LEU A 257 20.25 -0.53 -9.97
C LEU A 257 20.39 0.20 -11.32
N ARG A 258 21.38 1.06 -11.47
CA ARG A 258 21.76 1.72 -12.73
C ARG A 258 22.76 0.89 -13.52
#